data_e876f914d65148fa0ade3514b9e6ae5a
#
_entry.id   e876f914d65148fa0ade3514b9e6ae5a
#
_cell.length_a   1.000
_cell.length_b   1.000
_cell.length_c   1.000
_cell.angle_alpha   90.00
_cell.angle_beta   90.00
_cell.angle_gamma   90.00
#
_symmetry.space_group_name_H-M   'P 1'
#
loop_
_entity.id
_entity.type
_entity.pdbx_description
1 polymer ?
#
loop_
_entity_poly.entity_id
_entity_poly.type
_entity_poly.pdbx_seq_one_letter_code
_entity_poly.pdbx_strand_id
1 'polypeptide(L)'
;DVPESSVDAIITDPPYGSNVQYLELSHFWYPWNQDLYERYPIFELEAVANRKKGFNGAKSQYDYENNLYEVFKNAYRVLKPMRYLSLTFNNKDICSWLALLFSILKSGFTFDRMYFQDGVKNYRQTAHTKAKGSPYGDFIYTFKKVDSIPVKVYTTEEDFIYDIDN
;
A
#
# COMPACT_ATOMS: atom_id res chain seq x y z
N ASP A 1 9.44 -19.53 3.96
CA ASP A 1 10.06 -18.19 3.79
C ASP A 1 10.60 -18.04 2.38
N VAL A 2 10.35 -16.88 1.75
CA VAL A 2 10.87 -16.56 0.41
C VAL A 2 12.30 -16.02 0.58
N PRO A 3 13.30 -16.59 -0.14
CA PRO A 3 14.69 -16.13 -0.04
C PRO A 3 14.84 -14.66 -0.49
N GLU A 4 15.91 -14.01 -0.01
CA GLU A 4 16.27 -12.66 -0.47
C GLU A 4 16.62 -12.66 -1.96
N SER A 5 16.28 -11.57 -2.65
CA SER A 5 16.61 -11.35 -4.05
C SER A 5 16.30 -12.55 -4.96
N SER A 6 15.16 -13.21 -4.73
CA SER A 6 14.73 -14.39 -5.47
C SER A 6 13.55 -14.12 -6.43
N VAL A 7 12.83 -13.02 -6.24
CA VAL A 7 11.61 -12.69 -6.99
C VAL A 7 11.92 -11.72 -8.13
N ASP A 8 11.40 -12.00 -9.32
CA ASP A 8 11.65 -11.18 -10.51
C ASP A 8 10.69 -9.99 -10.67
N ALA A 9 9.49 -10.08 -10.15
CA ALA A 9 8.51 -9.00 -10.16
C ALA A 9 7.49 -9.19 -9.04
N ILE A 10 6.98 -8.08 -8.52
CA ILE A 10 5.86 -8.07 -7.58
C ILE A 10 4.73 -7.26 -8.19
N ILE A 11 3.55 -7.87 -8.27
CA ILE A 11 2.32 -7.21 -8.73
C ILE A 11 1.28 -7.42 -7.63
N THR A 12 0.67 -6.34 -7.14
CA THR A 12 -0.26 -6.42 -6.01
C THR A 12 -1.36 -5.38 -6.11
N ASP A 13 -2.44 -5.65 -5.40
CA ASP A 13 -3.54 -4.74 -5.12
C ASP A 13 -3.64 -4.63 -3.58
N PRO A 14 -2.99 -3.62 -2.96
CA PRO A 14 -2.92 -3.51 -1.51
C PRO A 14 -4.26 -3.05 -0.93
N PRO A 15 -4.49 -3.25 0.38
CA PRO A 15 -5.68 -2.73 1.04
C PRO A 15 -5.83 -1.21 0.90
N TYR A 16 -7.06 -0.74 0.67
CA TYR A 16 -7.37 0.67 0.37
C TYR A 16 -7.78 1.46 1.64
N GLY A 17 -6.87 1.55 2.60
CA GLY A 17 -7.09 2.33 3.82
C GLY A 17 -8.28 1.83 4.64
N SER A 18 -9.31 2.67 4.78
CA SER A 18 -10.52 2.36 5.55
C SER A 18 -11.70 1.87 4.71
N ASN A 19 -11.52 1.66 3.40
CA ASN A 19 -12.63 1.34 2.50
C ASN A 19 -13.22 -0.05 2.76
N VAL A 20 -12.38 -1.02 3.08
CA VAL A 20 -12.78 -2.42 3.31
C VAL A 20 -12.08 -2.94 4.56
N GLN A 21 -12.84 -3.59 5.44
CA GLN A 21 -12.32 -4.31 6.61
C GLN A 21 -12.22 -5.78 6.24
N TYR A 22 -11.08 -6.15 5.66
CA TYR A 22 -10.89 -7.47 5.03
C TYR A 22 -10.98 -8.61 6.04
N LEU A 23 -10.44 -8.42 7.25
CA LEU A 23 -10.50 -9.42 8.29
C LEU A 23 -11.95 -9.71 8.74
N GLU A 24 -12.77 -8.67 8.91
CA GLU A 24 -14.18 -8.86 9.25
C GLU A 24 -14.92 -9.67 8.17
N LEU A 25 -14.62 -9.42 6.89
CA LEU A 25 -15.18 -10.21 5.79
C LEU A 25 -14.65 -11.63 5.77
N SER A 26 -13.37 -11.82 6.11
CA SER A 26 -12.74 -13.13 6.13
C SER A 26 -13.27 -14.02 7.25
N HIS A 27 -13.88 -13.47 8.31
CA HIS A 27 -14.49 -14.23 9.40
C HIS A 27 -15.58 -15.21 8.92
N PHE A 28 -16.19 -14.95 7.76
CA PHE A 28 -17.07 -15.93 7.13
C PHE A 28 -16.39 -17.28 6.89
N TRP A 29 -15.08 -17.27 6.62
CA TRP A 29 -14.28 -18.46 6.35
C TRP A 29 -13.63 -19.05 7.62
N TYR A 30 -13.81 -18.43 8.78
CA TYR A 30 -13.23 -18.85 10.05
C TYR A 30 -13.43 -20.34 10.37
N PRO A 31 -14.65 -20.92 10.21
CA PRO A 31 -14.88 -22.33 10.53
C PRO A 31 -13.98 -23.31 9.79
N TRP A 32 -13.49 -22.93 8.61
CA TRP A 32 -12.63 -23.77 7.76
C TRP A 32 -11.14 -23.44 7.90
N ASN A 33 -10.79 -22.34 8.58
CA ASN A 33 -9.42 -21.83 8.68
C ASN A 33 -9.00 -21.47 10.10
N GLN A 34 -9.58 -22.14 11.11
CA GLN A 34 -9.30 -21.84 12.53
C GLN A 34 -7.81 -21.82 12.86
N ASP A 35 -7.05 -22.81 12.38
CA ASP A 35 -5.61 -22.92 12.62
C ASP A 35 -4.81 -21.67 12.20
N LEU A 36 -5.25 -21.01 11.12
CA LEU A 36 -4.60 -19.78 10.64
C LEU A 36 -4.89 -18.61 11.58
N TYR A 37 -6.13 -18.49 12.04
CA TYR A 37 -6.54 -17.41 12.95
C TYR A 37 -5.93 -17.55 14.34
N GLU A 38 -5.73 -18.78 14.83
CA GLU A 38 -5.10 -19.04 16.13
C GLU A 38 -3.57 -18.88 16.08
N ARG A 39 -2.97 -19.13 14.92
CA ARG A 39 -1.52 -19.10 14.75
C ARG A 39 -0.92 -17.70 14.62
N TYR A 40 -1.67 -16.75 14.11
CA TYR A 40 -1.17 -15.41 13.79
C TYR A 40 -1.98 -14.30 14.47
N PRO A 41 -1.34 -13.23 14.93
CA PRO A 41 -2.00 -12.03 15.45
C PRO A 41 -2.59 -11.20 14.29
N ILE A 42 -3.58 -11.79 13.60
CA ILE A 42 -4.11 -11.24 12.34
C ILE A 42 -4.75 -9.87 12.48
N PHE A 43 -5.31 -9.56 13.64
CA PHE A 43 -5.87 -8.24 13.93
C PHE A 43 -4.81 -7.15 13.90
N GLU A 44 -3.68 -7.38 14.52
CA GLU A 44 -2.56 -6.44 14.58
C GLU A 44 -1.88 -6.29 13.22
N LEU A 45 -1.78 -7.39 12.47
CA LEU A 45 -1.09 -7.44 11.17
C LEU A 45 -1.93 -6.93 10.00
N GLU A 46 -3.25 -6.85 10.15
CA GLU A 46 -4.10 -6.35 9.08
C GLU A 46 -3.77 -4.89 8.73
N ALA A 47 -3.36 -4.64 7.49
CA ALA A 47 -3.02 -3.30 7.00
C ALA A 47 -4.28 -2.53 6.58
N VAL A 48 -5.06 -2.08 7.55
CA VAL A 48 -6.24 -1.21 7.34
C VAL A 48 -6.25 -0.09 8.36
N ALA A 49 -6.97 0.99 8.06
CA ALA A 49 -7.42 1.97 9.04
C ALA A 49 -8.91 1.73 9.33
N ASN A 50 -9.37 2.05 10.53
CA ASN A 50 -10.79 2.00 10.85
C ASN A 50 -11.21 3.21 11.70
N ARG A 51 -12.52 3.44 11.80
CA ARG A 51 -13.08 4.58 12.54
C ARG A 51 -13.39 4.26 14.00
N LYS A 52 -13.03 3.06 14.48
CA LYS A 52 -13.25 2.66 15.85
C LYS A 52 -12.36 3.51 16.76
N LYS A 53 -12.93 4.07 17.82
CA LYS A 53 -12.20 4.86 18.81
C LYS A 53 -12.36 4.19 20.17
N GLY A 54 -11.24 3.98 20.88
CA GLY A 54 -11.26 3.51 22.27
C GLY A 54 -11.64 2.05 22.48
N PHE A 55 -11.63 1.21 21.44
CA PHE A 55 -11.89 -0.23 21.52
C PHE A 55 -10.64 -1.04 21.12
N ASN A 56 -10.54 -2.26 21.65
CA ASN A 56 -9.60 -3.25 21.13
C ASN A 56 -9.87 -3.45 19.63
N GLY A 57 -8.84 -3.30 18.79
CA GLY A 57 -8.95 -3.34 17.34
C GLY A 57 -9.19 -1.99 16.64
N ALA A 58 -9.06 -0.86 17.36
CA ALA A 58 -8.97 0.46 16.74
C ALA A 58 -7.65 0.54 15.98
N LYS A 59 -7.71 0.95 14.69
CA LYS A 59 -6.55 1.13 13.82
C LYS A 59 -6.55 2.53 13.22
N SER A 60 -5.51 3.26 13.53
CA SER A 60 -5.27 4.60 13.01
C SER A 60 -4.68 4.56 11.60
N GLN A 61 -4.54 5.72 10.98
CA GLN A 61 -3.79 5.87 9.74
C GLN A 61 -2.30 5.51 9.92
N TYR A 62 -1.76 5.73 11.11
CA TYR A 62 -0.39 5.35 11.47
C TYR A 62 -0.21 3.83 11.51
N ASP A 63 -1.18 3.09 12.07
CA ASP A 63 -1.15 1.62 12.07
C ASP A 63 -1.20 1.06 10.65
N TYR A 64 -2.04 1.66 9.79
CA TYR A 64 -2.12 1.32 8.37
C TYR A 64 -0.77 1.51 7.66
N GLU A 65 -0.15 2.69 7.84
CA GLU A 65 1.15 3.01 7.26
C GLU A 65 2.25 2.05 7.74
N ASN A 66 2.31 1.77 9.04
CA ASN A 66 3.32 0.88 9.60
C ASN A 66 3.17 -0.56 9.09
N ASN A 67 1.95 -1.07 9.02
CA ASN A 67 1.72 -2.42 8.52
C ASN A 67 2.06 -2.52 7.02
N LEU A 68 1.71 -1.51 6.23
CA LEU A 68 2.14 -1.43 4.83
C LEU A 68 3.67 -1.35 4.70
N TYR A 69 4.32 -0.57 5.56
CA TYR A 69 5.79 -0.49 5.56
C TYR A 69 6.44 -1.85 5.78
N GLU A 70 5.99 -2.64 6.75
CA GLU A 70 6.53 -3.97 7.00
C GLU A 70 6.29 -4.93 5.80
N VAL A 71 5.14 -4.81 5.13
CA VAL A 71 4.87 -5.55 3.88
C VAL A 71 5.85 -5.15 2.78
N PHE A 72 6.00 -3.86 2.51
CA PHE A 72 6.88 -3.37 1.43
C PHE A 72 8.36 -3.56 1.73
N LYS A 73 8.78 -3.49 2.98
CA LYS A 73 10.13 -3.84 3.42
C LYS A 73 10.45 -5.31 3.10
N ASN A 74 9.53 -6.23 3.35
CA ASN A 74 9.68 -7.63 2.96
C ASN A 74 9.63 -7.81 1.43
N ALA A 75 8.77 -7.08 0.74
CA ALA A 75 8.73 -7.05 -0.72
C ALA A 75 10.08 -6.59 -1.31
N TYR A 76 10.67 -5.52 -0.75
CA TYR A 76 11.99 -5.04 -1.15
C TYR A 76 13.07 -6.09 -0.91
N ARG A 77 13.06 -6.77 0.25
CA ARG A 77 14.02 -7.82 0.58
C ARG A 77 14.02 -8.95 -0.45
N VAL A 78 12.85 -9.46 -0.83
CA VAL A 78 12.74 -10.62 -1.71
C VAL A 78 12.88 -10.30 -3.19
N LEU A 79 12.60 -9.07 -3.60
CA LEU A 79 12.71 -8.63 -4.99
C LEU A 79 14.19 -8.56 -5.39
N LYS A 80 14.53 -9.04 -6.58
CA LYS A 80 15.87 -8.91 -7.15
C LYS A 80 16.22 -7.44 -7.43
N PRO A 81 17.52 -7.06 -7.37
CA PRO A 81 17.97 -5.74 -7.78
C PRO A 81 17.51 -5.38 -9.19
N MET A 82 17.25 -4.09 -9.43
CA MET A 82 16.81 -3.52 -10.71
C MET A 82 15.46 -4.04 -11.21
N ARG A 83 14.68 -4.72 -10.36
CA ARG A 83 13.35 -5.23 -10.66
C ARG A 83 12.25 -4.30 -10.12
N TYR A 84 11.00 -4.63 -10.43
CA TYR A 84 9.88 -3.73 -10.28
C TYR A 84 8.81 -4.28 -9.33
N LEU A 85 8.25 -3.38 -8.55
CA LEU A 85 7.00 -3.53 -7.82
C LEU A 85 5.94 -2.70 -8.56
N SER A 86 4.86 -3.32 -9.00
CA SER A 86 3.71 -2.61 -9.57
C SER A 86 2.46 -2.87 -8.72
N LEU A 87 1.68 -1.82 -8.50
CA LEU A 87 0.45 -1.92 -7.73
C LEU A 87 -0.65 -1.03 -8.30
N THR A 88 -1.89 -1.46 -8.07
CA THR A 88 -3.08 -0.62 -8.31
C THR A 88 -3.49 0.05 -7.01
N PHE A 89 -3.98 1.28 -7.09
CA PHE A 89 -4.54 1.97 -5.95
C PHE A 89 -5.50 3.08 -6.36
N ASN A 90 -6.62 3.15 -5.65
CA ASN A 90 -7.59 4.23 -5.77
C ASN A 90 -8.26 4.51 -4.42
N ASN A 91 -8.20 5.72 -3.95
CA ASN A 91 -8.89 6.15 -2.74
C ASN A 91 -9.29 7.62 -2.85
N LYS A 92 -10.39 8.00 -2.22
CA LYS A 92 -10.80 9.41 -2.09
C LYS A 92 -10.09 10.14 -0.96
N ASP A 93 -9.47 9.40 -0.04
CA ASP A 93 -8.78 9.94 1.13
C ASP A 93 -7.29 10.10 0.84
N ILE A 94 -6.83 11.35 0.83
CA ILE A 94 -5.43 11.68 0.59
C ILE A 94 -4.48 11.08 1.65
N CYS A 95 -4.93 10.92 2.89
CA CYS A 95 -4.11 10.33 3.93
C CYS A 95 -3.77 8.87 3.62
N SER A 96 -4.70 8.13 3.02
CA SER A 96 -4.46 6.76 2.56
C SER A 96 -3.45 6.69 1.40
N TRP A 97 -3.46 7.69 0.49
CA TRP A 97 -2.44 7.83 -0.55
C TRP A 97 -1.06 8.09 0.03
N LEU A 98 -0.97 9.04 0.96
CA LEU A 98 0.30 9.40 1.60
C LEU A 98 0.87 8.22 2.38
N ALA A 99 0.04 7.52 3.16
CA ALA A 99 0.46 6.33 3.90
C ALA A 99 1.02 5.24 2.98
N LEU A 100 0.35 4.96 1.85
CA LEU A 100 0.83 4.00 0.87
C LEU A 100 2.18 4.43 0.27
N LEU A 101 2.26 5.65 -0.26
CA LEU A 101 3.46 6.11 -0.94
C LEU A 101 4.65 6.22 0.01
N PHE A 102 4.46 6.76 1.21
CA PHE A 102 5.52 6.85 2.22
C PHE A 102 6.01 5.47 2.66
N SER A 103 5.12 4.50 2.88
CA SER A 103 5.53 3.15 3.26
C SER A 103 6.38 2.47 2.19
N ILE A 104 6.08 2.68 0.90
CA ILE A 104 6.85 2.14 -0.22
C ILE A 104 8.21 2.83 -0.32
N LEU A 105 8.24 4.16 -0.33
CA LEU A 105 9.48 4.93 -0.45
C LEU A 105 10.42 4.69 0.73
N LYS A 106 9.87 4.67 1.96
CA LYS A 106 10.60 4.37 3.18
C LYS A 106 11.19 2.96 3.19
N SER A 107 10.59 2.01 2.45
CA SER A 107 11.09 0.65 2.30
C SER A 107 12.30 0.55 1.35
N GLY A 108 12.68 1.64 0.68
CA GLY A 108 13.83 1.71 -0.22
C GLY A 108 13.51 1.66 -1.72
N PHE A 109 12.24 1.56 -2.07
CA PHE A 109 11.84 1.65 -3.47
C PHE A 109 11.94 3.07 -4.00
N THR A 110 12.26 3.19 -5.30
CA THR A 110 12.25 4.46 -6.03
C THR A 110 11.04 4.48 -6.97
N PHE A 111 10.32 5.60 -7.02
CA PHE A 111 9.25 5.78 -7.97
C PHE A 111 9.80 5.74 -9.42
N ASP A 112 9.14 4.97 -10.29
CA ASP A 112 9.52 4.86 -11.71
C ASP A 112 8.48 5.53 -12.60
N ARG A 113 7.22 5.10 -12.50
CA ARG A 113 6.13 5.63 -13.33
C ARG A 113 4.75 5.38 -12.76
N MET A 114 3.78 6.12 -13.31
CA MET A 114 2.37 5.95 -13.01
C MET A 114 1.56 5.95 -14.30
N TYR A 115 0.57 5.08 -14.37
CA TYR A 115 -0.44 5.07 -15.42
C TYR A 115 -1.82 5.22 -14.80
N PHE A 116 -2.68 5.98 -15.44
CA PHE A 116 -4.09 6.04 -15.11
C PHE A 116 -4.85 5.10 -16.05
N GLN A 117 -5.52 4.12 -15.48
CA GLN A 117 -6.42 3.23 -16.21
C GLN A 117 -7.83 3.83 -16.18
N ASP A 118 -8.24 4.45 -17.28
CA ASP A 118 -9.60 4.97 -17.41
C ASP A 118 -10.62 3.83 -17.33
N GLY A 119 -11.61 3.99 -16.48
CA GLY A 119 -12.67 3.00 -16.34
C GLY A 119 -13.46 2.87 -17.64
N VAL A 120 -13.60 1.66 -18.16
CA VAL A 120 -14.39 1.40 -19.36
C VAL A 120 -15.84 1.83 -19.08
N LYS A 121 -16.38 2.74 -19.89
CA LYS A 121 -17.71 3.37 -19.74
C LYS A 121 -18.88 2.40 -19.51
N ASN A 122 -18.69 1.11 -19.75
CA ASN A 122 -19.72 0.06 -19.64
C ASN A 122 -19.54 -0.88 -18.43
N TYR A 123 -18.53 -0.70 -17.59
CA TYR A 123 -18.42 -1.48 -16.36
C TYR A 123 -19.48 -1.01 -15.35
N ARG A 124 -20.23 -1.98 -14.81
CA ARG A 124 -21.18 -1.71 -13.72
C ARG A 124 -20.46 -0.99 -12.60
N GLN A 125 -20.90 0.21 -12.27
CA GLN A 125 -20.36 0.99 -11.16
C GLN A 125 -20.40 0.14 -9.89
N THR A 126 -19.23 -0.19 -9.37
CA THR A 126 -19.11 -0.81 -8.05
C THR A 126 -19.50 0.21 -6.96
N ALA A 127 -19.78 -0.26 -5.75
CA ALA A 127 -20.09 0.62 -4.63
C ALA A 127 -19.01 1.71 -4.39
N HIS A 128 -17.76 1.40 -4.74
CA HIS A 128 -16.62 2.31 -4.60
C HIS A 128 -16.63 3.46 -5.63
N THR A 129 -17.01 3.19 -6.88
CA THR A 129 -17.07 4.20 -7.94
C THR A 129 -18.30 5.11 -7.84
N LYS A 130 -19.32 4.71 -7.06
CA LYS A 130 -20.51 5.52 -6.81
C LYS A 130 -20.32 6.62 -5.75
N ALA A 131 -19.25 6.54 -4.97
CA ALA A 131 -19.00 7.54 -3.93
C ALA A 131 -18.62 8.87 -4.59
N LYS A 132 -19.39 9.93 -4.27
CA LYS A 132 -19.14 11.29 -4.76
C LYS A 132 -17.71 11.71 -4.46
N GLY A 133 -16.93 12.05 -5.50
CA GLY A 133 -15.52 12.45 -5.38
C GLY A 133 -14.48 11.30 -5.49
N SER A 134 -14.91 10.06 -5.76
CA SER A 134 -13.95 9.01 -6.12
C SER A 134 -13.46 9.20 -7.56
N PRO A 135 -12.16 9.06 -7.84
CA PRO A 135 -11.63 9.01 -9.19
C PRO A 135 -12.30 7.89 -9.98
N TYR A 136 -12.60 8.16 -11.24
CA TYR A 136 -13.19 7.18 -12.15
C TYR A 136 -12.08 6.42 -12.88
N GLY A 137 -11.65 5.32 -12.33
CA GLY A 137 -10.52 4.51 -12.83
C GLY A 137 -9.51 4.23 -11.73
N ASP A 138 -8.51 3.45 -12.05
CA ASP A 138 -7.45 3.06 -11.12
C ASP A 138 -6.10 3.64 -11.54
N PHE A 139 -5.28 3.96 -10.56
CA PHE A 139 -3.89 4.33 -10.80
C PHE A 139 -3.01 3.10 -10.65
N ILE A 140 -2.14 2.87 -11.64
CA ILE A 140 -1.13 1.82 -11.62
C ILE A 140 0.21 2.49 -11.36
N TYR A 141 0.77 2.23 -10.18
CA TYR A 141 2.09 2.73 -9.79
C TYR A 141 3.14 1.66 -10.01
N THR A 142 4.28 2.08 -10.52
CA THR A 142 5.44 1.21 -10.66
C THR A 142 6.63 1.83 -9.93
N PHE A 143 7.24 1.01 -9.09
CA PHE A 143 8.44 1.35 -8.33
C PHE A 143 9.56 0.39 -8.68
N LYS A 144 10.79 0.84 -8.54
CA LYS A 144 11.98 0.06 -8.85
C LYS A 144 12.81 -0.15 -7.60
N LYS A 145 13.33 -1.36 -7.42
CA LYS A 145 14.42 -1.63 -6.47
C LYS A 145 15.73 -1.23 -7.13
N VAL A 146 16.41 -0.24 -6.58
CA VAL A 146 17.74 0.20 -7.02
C VAL A 146 18.80 -0.22 -5.99
N ASP A 147 20.01 -0.53 -6.45
CA ASP A 147 21.07 -1.06 -5.59
C ASP A 147 21.64 -0.03 -4.61
N SER A 148 21.55 1.23 -4.94
CA SER A 148 21.90 2.35 -4.06
C SER A 148 21.11 3.57 -4.49
N ILE A 149 20.32 4.12 -3.58
CA ILE A 149 19.80 5.46 -3.75
C ILE A 149 20.84 6.38 -3.12
N PRO A 150 21.41 7.35 -3.84
CA PRO A 150 21.98 8.48 -3.18
C PRO A 150 20.81 9.16 -2.44
N VAL A 151 20.66 8.86 -1.16
CA VAL A 151 19.67 9.55 -0.32
C VAL A 151 20.11 11.00 -0.27
N LYS A 152 19.47 11.84 -1.08
CA LYS A 152 19.61 13.28 -0.94
C LYS A 152 18.86 13.64 0.34
N VAL A 153 19.60 13.80 1.41
CA VAL A 153 19.03 14.24 2.67
C VAL A 153 18.86 15.76 2.57
N TYR A 154 17.65 16.21 2.43
CA TYR A 154 17.32 17.62 2.57
C TYR A 154 17.34 17.97 4.03
N THR A 155 18.22 18.88 4.42
CA THR A 155 18.37 19.32 5.80
C THR A 155 17.50 20.53 6.11
N THR A 156 17.03 21.21 5.07
CA THR A 156 16.16 22.39 5.15
C THR A 156 15.05 22.34 4.11
N GLU A 157 13.96 23.06 4.34
CA GLU A 157 12.87 23.24 3.38
C GLU A 157 13.36 23.96 2.10
N GLU A 158 14.32 24.88 2.24
CA GLU A 158 14.92 25.61 1.13
C GLU A 158 15.71 24.69 0.20
N ASP A 159 16.45 23.72 0.74
CA ASP A 159 17.17 22.71 -0.07
C ASP A 159 16.21 21.84 -0.90
N PHE A 160 15.06 21.52 -0.32
CA PHE A 160 14.02 20.74 -0.99
C PHE A 160 13.36 21.53 -2.13
N ILE A 161 13.03 22.79 -1.89
CA ILE A 161 12.41 23.68 -2.89
C ILE A 161 13.36 23.91 -4.08
N TYR A 162 14.64 24.15 -3.79
CA TYR A 162 15.65 24.36 -4.84
C TYR A 162 15.75 23.17 -5.82
N ASP A 163 15.58 21.96 -5.32
CA ASP A 163 15.66 20.73 -6.13
C ASP A 163 14.41 20.48 -6.98
N ILE A 164 13.27 21.05 -6.59
CA ILE A 164 12.03 20.94 -7.37
C ILE A 164 12.01 21.91 -8.54
N ASP A 165 12.64 23.08 -8.38
CA ASP A 165 12.62 24.18 -9.36
C ASP A 165 13.72 24.06 -10.43
N ASN A 166 14.64 23.10 -10.32
CA ASN A 166 15.75 22.83 -11.24
C ASN A 166 15.69 21.41 -11.81
#